data_4dfc080311e477ef21fb8033040a9c0c
#
_entry.id   4dfc080311e477ef21fb8033040a9c0c
#
_cell.length_a   1.000
_cell.length_b   1.000
_cell.length_c   1.000
_cell.angle_alpha   90.00
_cell.angle_beta   90.00
_cell.angle_gamma   90.00
#
_symmetry.space_group_name_H-M   'P 1'
#
loop_
_entity.id
_entity.type
_entity.pdbx_description
1 polymer ?
#
loop_
_entity_poly.entity_id
_entity_poly.type
_entity_poly.pdbx_seq_one_letter_code
_entity_poly.pdbx_strand_id
1 'polypeptide(L)'
;MMKIAAKCCRIVMAFMAWTCAGAVGAQPLQFEPPPTPAAGRSAIPARPMASADLLAELRKGGYIIYFRHTSTDFSRDDSRSKSDDDCDNQRPLTDKGRAEAREIGAAFRDLKIPLVQVLASPRCRTMETAMLAFGKAEKSSEARAGPASPGNEDRYAPLRAVLSTPVKTGGNVAIASHGNPFIAVAGAPYLAEGEAAVIRPLGKDFEIVARVKHDGWRALARTN
;
A
#
# COMPACT_ATOMS: atom_id res chain seq x y z
N MET A 1 18.23 25.23 -89.49
CA MET A 1 19.33 24.30 -89.15
C MET A 1 19.78 24.62 -87.75
N MET A 2 19.36 23.90 -86.79
CA MET A 2 19.50 24.22 -85.36
C MET A 2 20.31 23.15 -84.69
N LYS A 3 21.48 23.47 -84.13
CA LYS A 3 22.36 22.57 -83.39
C LYS A 3 21.91 22.49 -81.94
N ILE A 4 21.53 21.31 -81.49
CA ILE A 4 21.17 21.06 -80.11
C ILE A 4 22.42 20.48 -79.39
N ALA A 5 22.89 21.20 -78.37
CA ALA A 5 24.02 20.81 -77.52
C ALA A 5 23.49 19.99 -76.35
N ALA A 6 23.96 18.76 -76.23
CA ALA A 6 23.67 17.87 -75.12
C ALA A 6 24.54 18.25 -73.88
N LYS A 7 23.91 18.61 -72.76
CA LYS A 7 24.57 18.73 -71.48
C LYS A 7 24.55 17.40 -70.71
N CYS A 8 25.74 16.85 -70.48
CA CYS A 8 25.96 15.66 -69.70
C CYS A 8 25.87 16.00 -68.20
N CYS A 9 24.86 15.49 -67.50
CA CYS A 9 24.69 15.67 -66.10
C CYS A 9 25.32 14.47 -65.36
N ARG A 10 26.44 14.67 -64.67
CA ARG A 10 27.05 13.67 -63.80
C ARG A 10 26.31 13.64 -62.47
N ILE A 11 25.62 12.54 -62.19
CA ILE A 11 25.02 12.25 -60.90
C ILE A 11 26.11 11.59 -60.06
N VAL A 12 26.50 12.28 -58.97
CA VAL A 12 27.37 11.76 -57.92
C VAL A 12 26.43 11.04 -56.93
N MET A 13 26.44 9.72 -56.87
CA MET A 13 25.79 8.95 -55.81
C MET A 13 26.68 9.00 -54.54
N ALA A 14 26.20 9.72 -53.53
CA ALA A 14 26.76 9.61 -52.19
C ALA A 14 26.11 8.41 -51.48
N PHE A 15 26.90 7.37 -51.23
CA PHE A 15 26.53 6.26 -50.34
C PHE A 15 26.58 6.76 -48.90
N MET A 16 25.42 7.00 -48.31
CA MET A 16 25.28 7.15 -46.86
C MET A 16 25.23 5.74 -46.23
N ALA A 17 26.29 5.33 -45.60
CA ALA A 17 26.33 4.14 -44.75
C ALA A 17 25.62 4.45 -43.44
N TRP A 18 24.42 3.91 -43.27
CA TRP A 18 23.63 4.03 -42.02
C TRP A 18 24.04 2.89 -41.11
N THR A 19 24.97 3.14 -40.19
CA THR A 19 25.27 2.23 -39.09
C THR A 19 24.27 2.42 -37.96
N CYS A 20 23.16 1.69 -37.99
CA CYS A 20 22.28 1.55 -36.83
C CYS A 20 22.87 0.50 -35.88
N ALA A 21 23.75 0.89 -34.98
CA ALA A 21 24.05 0.11 -33.79
C ALA A 21 23.24 0.68 -32.61
N GLY A 22 21.96 0.32 -32.58
CA GLY A 22 21.11 0.57 -31.41
C GLY A 22 21.39 -0.52 -30.36
N ALA A 23 22.35 -0.30 -29.48
CA ALA A 23 22.43 -1.07 -28.24
C ALA A 23 21.22 -0.72 -27.38
N VAL A 24 20.22 -1.62 -27.34
CA VAL A 24 19.15 -1.57 -26.34
C VAL A 24 19.80 -1.95 -25.02
N GLY A 25 20.30 -0.96 -24.31
CA GLY A 25 20.75 -1.11 -22.93
C GLY A 25 19.52 -1.44 -22.08
N ALA A 26 19.46 -2.63 -21.51
CA ALA A 26 18.51 -2.97 -20.46
C ALA A 26 18.75 -1.99 -19.30
N GLN A 27 17.81 -1.06 -19.09
CA GLN A 27 17.86 -0.20 -17.92
C GLN A 27 17.60 -1.08 -16.69
N PRO A 28 18.47 -1.02 -15.67
CA PRO A 28 18.19 -1.70 -14.41
C PRO A 28 16.88 -1.13 -13.84
N LEU A 29 16.04 -2.03 -13.35
CA LEU A 29 14.81 -1.68 -12.62
C LEU A 29 15.18 -0.67 -11.53
N GLN A 30 14.84 0.58 -11.74
CA GLN A 30 15.00 1.62 -10.73
C GLN A 30 13.97 1.35 -9.66
N PHE A 31 14.42 0.81 -8.53
CA PHE A 31 13.65 0.75 -7.31
C PHE A 31 13.39 2.20 -6.91
N GLU A 32 12.17 2.68 -7.11
CA GLU A 32 11.80 4.02 -6.67
C GLU A 32 11.95 4.06 -5.15
N PRO A 33 12.84 4.91 -4.60
CA PRO A 33 12.99 4.98 -3.15
C PRO A 33 11.65 5.33 -2.52
N PRO A 34 11.36 4.84 -1.30
CA PRO A 34 10.11 5.16 -0.61
C PRO A 34 9.96 6.69 -0.58
N PRO A 35 8.73 7.19 -0.80
CA PRO A 35 8.48 8.63 -0.83
C PRO A 35 9.02 9.27 0.44
N THR A 36 9.82 10.33 0.27
CA THR A 36 10.29 11.15 1.39
C THR A 36 9.05 11.65 2.14
N PRO A 37 8.98 11.50 3.47
CA PRO A 37 7.85 12.02 4.24
C PRO A 37 7.68 13.51 3.92
N ALA A 38 6.46 13.92 3.58
CA ALA A 38 6.15 15.34 3.41
C ALA A 38 6.59 16.07 4.67
N ALA A 39 7.50 17.03 4.52
CA ALA A 39 8.05 17.81 5.63
C ALA A 39 6.90 18.45 6.39
N GLY A 40 6.62 17.99 7.61
CA GLY A 40 5.77 18.71 8.50
C GLY A 40 4.86 17.99 9.47
N ARG A 41 4.71 16.67 9.49
CA ARG A 41 4.02 16.00 10.62
C ARG A 41 4.45 14.54 10.72
N SER A 42 5.42 14.27 11.56
CA SER A 42 5.57 12.93 12.14
C SER A 42 4.34 12.67 12.99
N ALA A 43 3.73 11.47 12.86
CA ALA A 43 2.80 11.00 13.89
C ALA A 43 3.48 11.20 15.25
N ILE A 44 2.75 11.74 16.23
CA ILE A 44 3.30 11.94 17.57
C ILE A 44 3.80 10.59 18.06
N PRO A 45 5.10 10.43 18.39
CA PRO A 45 5.59 9.14 18.87
C PRO A 45 4.89 8.85 20.20
N ALA A 46 3.89 8.00 20.12
CA ALA A 46 3.17 7.57 21.31
C ALA A 46 4.09 6.71 22.16
N ARG A 47 3.89 6.80 23.47
CA ARG A 47 4.42 5.78 24.39
C ARG A 47 3.71 4.47 24.04
N PRO A 48 4.44 3.41 23.61
CA PRO A 48 3.82 2.14 23.26
C PRO A 48 2.97 1.63 24.43
N MET A 49 1.72 1.25 24.14
CA MET A 49 0.83 0.69 25.14
C MET A 49 1.30 -0.72 25.51
N ALA A 50 1.28 -1.08 26.79
CA ALA A 50 1.56 -2.43 27.23
C ALA A 50 0.54 -3.42 26.64
N SER A 51 0.98 -4.66 26.36
CA SER A 51 0.16 -5.66 25.65
C SER A 51 -1.18 -5.96 26.37
N ALA A 52 -1.19 -6.05 27.69
CA ALA A 52 -2.40 -6.28 28.48
C ALA A 52 -3.39 -5.13 28.35
N ASP A 53 -2.91 -3.88 28.44
CA ASP A 53 -3.74 -2.69 28.27
C ASP A 53 -4.26 -2.57 26.86
N LEU A 54 -3.42 -2.93 25.84
CA LEU A 54 -3.81 -2.89 24.46
C LEU A 54 -5.03 -3.77 24.17
N LEU A 55 -5.03 -5.02 24.65
CA LEU A 55 -6.16 -5.92 24.45
C LEU A 55 -7.44 -5.40 25.11
N ALA A 56 -7.32 -4.89 26.34
CA ALA A 56 -8.45 -4.30 27.08
C ALA A 56 -9.04 -3.10 26.32
N GLU A 57 -8.19 -2.23 25.80
CA GLU A 57 -8.60 -1.06 25.02
C GLU A 57 -9.23 -1.44 23.68
N LEU A 58 -8.65 -2.41 22.95
CA LEU A 58 -9.20 -2.89 21.68
C LEU A 58 -10.59 -3.52 21.84
N ARG A 59 -10.87 -4.15 22.99
CA ARG A 59 -12.21 -4.68 23.32
C ARG A 59 -13.24 -3.60 23.57
N LYS A 60 -12.85 -2.43 24.05
CA LYS A 60 -13.71 -1.26 24.19
C LYS A 60 -14.04 -0.63 22.83
N GLY A 61 -13.13 -0.74 21.87
CA GLY A 61 -13.23 -0.10 20.57
C GLY A 61 -12.66 1.33 20.54
N GLY A 62 -12.89 2.02 19.43
CA GLY A 62 -12.44 3.39 19.24
C GLY A 62 -11.10 3.53 18.53
N TYR A 63 -10.51 2.41 18.09
CA TYR A 63 -9.23 2.40 17.39
C TYR A 63 -9.40 2.11 15.89
N ILE A 64 -8.41 2.57 15.11
CA ILE A 64 -8.20 2.15 13.73
C ILE A 64 -7.04 1.18 13.71
N ILE A 65 -7.21 0.01 13.10
CA ILE A 65 -6.20 -1.02 12.99
C ILE A 65 -5.80 -1.11 11.53
N TYR A 66 -4.69 -0.47 11.20
CA TYR A 66 -4.18 -0.41 9.83
C TYR A 66 -3.23 -1.56 9.56
N PHE A 67 -3.60 -2.46 8.66
CA PHE A 67 -2.81 -3.61 8.23
C PHE A 67 -2.12 -3.30 6.90
N ARG A 68 -0.83 -3.61 6.77
CA ARG A 68 -0.30 -3.92 5.47
C ARG A 68 -0.80 -5.30 5.06
N HIS A 69 -1.19 -5.47 3.78
CA HIS A 69 -1.57 -6.78 3.24
C HIS A 69 -0.58 -7.87 3.66
N THR A 70 -1.03 -9.11 3.75
CA THR A 70 -0.21 -10.26 4.10
C THR A 70 0.76 -10.65 2.98
N SER A 71 1.58 -11.69 3.18
CA SER A 71 2.68 -12.10 2.30
C SER A 71 2.26 -12.26 0.84
N THR A 72 3.04 -11.64 -0.05
CA THR A 72 2.78 -11.61 -1.51
C THR A 72 3.88 -12.29 -2.31
N ASP A 73 3.56 -12.69 -3.54
CA ASP A 73 4.49 -13.27 -4.49
C ASP A 73 5.31 -12.20 -5.21
N PHE A 74 6.56 -11.99 -4.78
CA PHE A 74 7.47 -11.02 -5.36
C PHE A 74 8.03 -11.41 -6.74
N SER A 75 7.76 -12.60 -7.25
CA SER A 75 8.07 -12.96 -8.65
C SER A 75 7.15 -12.25 -9.65
N ARG A 76 6.07 -11.62 -9.15
CA ARG A 76 5.09 -10.87 -9.92
C ARG A 76 5.03 -9.41 -9.43
N ASP A 77 4.66 -8.53 -10.34
CA ASP A 77 4.44 -7.11 -10.07
C ASP A 77 3.07 -6.64 -10.58
N ASP A 78 2.80 -5.34 -10.43
CA ASP A 78 1.56 -4.73 -10.86
C ASP A 78 1.69 -3.96 -12.20
N SER A 79 2.82 -4.10 -12.92
CA SER A 79 3.15 -3.27 -14.11
C SER A 79 2.18 -3.45 -15.27
N ARG A 80 1.57 -4.62 -15.40
CA ARG A 80 0.59 -4.96 -16.44
C ARG A 80 -0.84 -4.74 -16.01
N SER A 81 -1.09 -4.37 -14.75
CA SER A 81 -2.44 -4.16 -14.23
C SER A 81 -3.09 -2.92 -14.84
N LYS A 82 -4.25 -3.10 -15.45
CA LYS A 82 -5.01 -2.04 -16.12
C LYS A 82 -6.02 -1.35 -15.20
N SER A 83 -6.41 -2.00 -14.12
CA SER A 83 -7.36 -1.49 -13.14
C SER A 83 -7.17 -2.13 -11.77
N ASP A 84 -7.85 -1.64 -10.76
CA ASP A 84 -7.81 -2.22 -9.41
C ASP A 84 -8.47 -3.61 -9.35
N ASP A 85 -9.36 -3.94 -10.29
CA ASP A 85 -10.04 -5.24 -10.39
C ASP A 85 -9.32 -6.23 -11.32
N ASP A 86 -8.24 -5.84 -11.98
CA ASP A 86 -7.43 -6.70 -12.86
C ASP A 86 -6.46 -7.57 -12.05
N CYS A 87 -7.03 -8.52 -11.30
CA CYS A 87 -6.27 -9.36 -10.36
C CYS A 87 -5.23 -10.25 -11.03
N ASP A 88 -5.50 -10.72 -12.24
CA ASP A 88 -4.58 -11.60 -12.99
C ASP A 88 -3.25 -10.91 -13.32
N ASN A 89 -3.24 -9.59 -13.43
CA ASN A 89 -2.09 -8.76 -13.70
C ASN A 89 -1.58 -7.99 -12.47
N GLN A 90 -2.01 -8.36 -11.27
CA GLN A 90 -1.50 -7.83 -10.02
C GLN A 90 -0.61 -8.86 -9.31
N ARG A 91 0.22 -8.36 -8.40
CA ARG A 91 0.96 -9.19 -7.47
C ARG A 91 0.00 -9.81 -6.45
N PRO A 92 -0.19 -11.16 -6.46
CA PRO A 92 -1.14 -11.84 -5.59
C PRO A 92 -0.59 -12.10 -4.20
N LEU A 93 -1.46 -12.49 -3.27
CA LEU A 93 -1.05 -13.15 -2.04
C LEU A 93 -0.44 -14.53 -2.36
N THR A 94 0.54 -14.94 -1.57
CA THR A 94 0.99 -16.33 -1.53
C THR A 94 0.01 -17.19 -0.70
N ASP A 95 0.14 -18.52 -0.76
CA ASP A 95 -0.62 -19.40 0.14
C ASP A 95 -0.29 -19.13 1.61
N LYS A 96 0.99 -18.81 1.89
CA LYS A 96 1.42 -18.32 3.20
C LYS A 96 0.65 -17.04 3.58
N GLY A 97 0.57 -16.06 2.70
CA GLY A 97 -0.16 -14.82 2.96
C GLY A 97 -1.65 -15.06 3.22
N ARG A 98 -2.28 -15.99 2.50
CA ARG A 98 -3.66 -16.41 2.75
C ARG A 98 -3.84 -17.07 4.12
N ALA A 99 -2.87 -17.88 4.54
CA ALA A 99 -2.87 -18.49 5.89
C ALA A 99 -2.70 -17.43 6.97
N GLU A 100 -1.76 -16.49 6.82
CA GLU A 100 -1.54 -15.35 7.73
C GLU A 100 -2.82 -14.51 7.91
N ALA A 101 -3.52 -14.21 6.82
CA ALA A 101 -4.78 -13.45 6.88
C ALA A 101 -5.85 -14.19 7.70
N ARG A 102 -6.02 -15.50 7.48
CA ARG A 102 -6.94 -16.32 8.27
C ARG A 102 -6.55 -16.40 9.74
N GLU A 103 -5.24 -16.47 10.04
CA GLU A 103 -4.71 -16.48 11.41
C GLU A 103 -5.03 -15.17 12.13
N ILE A 104 -4.84 -14.02 11.50
CA ILE A 104 -5.25 -12.71 12.03
C ILE A 104 -6.75 -12.74 12.38
N GLY A 105 -7.59 -13.20 11.47
CA GLY A 105 -9.02 -13.24 11.68
C GLY A 105 -9.43 -14.19 12.82
N ALA A 106 -8.78 -15.35 12.93
CA ALA A 106 -9.00 -16.28 14.04
C ALA A 106 -8.62 -15.61 15.38
N ALA A 107 -7.46 -14.94 15.44
CA ALA A 107 -7.02 -14.23 16.65
C ALA A 107 -8.02 -13.14 17.06
N PHE A 108 -8.55 -12.35 16.12
CA PHE A 108 -9.56 -11.32 16.42
C PHE A 108 -10.85 -11.91 17.02
N ARG A 109 -11.32 -13.05 16.51
CA ARG A 109 -12.48 -13.75 17.06
C ARG A 109 -12.20 -14.31 18.45
N ASP A 110 -11.09 -15.01 18.62
CA ASP A 110 -10.67 -15.63 19.91
C ASP A 110 -10.47 -14.55 21.00
N LEU A 111 -9.88 -13.41 20.64
CA LEU A 111 -9.65 -12.28 21.54
C LEU A 111 -10.86 -11.39 21.74
N LYS A 112 -11.95 -11.62 21.01
CA LYS A 112 -13.18 -10.82 21.06
C LYS A 112 -12.93 -9.34 20.77
N ILE A 113 -12.10 -9.05 19.76
CA ILE A 113 -11.84 -7.67 19.31
C ILE A 113 -12.97 -7.29 18.33
N PRO A 114 -13.87 -6.34 18.70
CA PRO A 114 -15.00 -5.99 17.86
C PRO A 114 -14.57 -5.11 16.67
N LEU A 115 -15.13 -5.40 15.48
CA LEU A 115 -14.96 -4.57 14.28
C LEU A 115 -16.32 -4.08 13.79
N VAL A 116 -16.52 -2.77 13.77
CA VAL A 116 -17.72 -2.13 13.21
C VAL A 116 -17.61 -1.95 11.70
N GLN A 117 -16.39 -1.72 11.19
CA GLN A 117 -16.14 -1.55 9.77
C GLN A 117 -14.81 -2.20 9.37
N VAL A 118 -14.75 -2.70 8.13
CA VAL A 118 -13.54 -3.22 7.51
C VAL A 118 -13.39 -2.56 6.15
N LEU A 119 -12.39 -1.72 6.01
CA LEU A 119 -12.02 -1.04 4.77
C LEU A 119 -10.84 -1.75 4.12
N ALA A 120 -10.77 -1.70 2.80
CA ALA A 120 -9.59 -2.16 2.08
C ALA A 120 -9.28 -1.25 0.90
N SER A 121 -7.99 -1.00 0.67
CA SER A 121 -7.52 -0.45 -0.60
C SER A 121 -8.06 -1.30 -1.75
N PRO A 122 -8.44 -0.71 -2.91
CA PRO A 122 -9.10 -1.46 -3.98
C PRO A 122 -8.26 -2.58 -4.62
N ARG A 123 -6.94 -2.65 -4.35
CA ARG A 123 -6.07 -3.71 -4.90
C ARG A 123 -6.46 -5.10 -4.44
N CYS A 124 -6.36 -6.10 -5.32
CA CYS A 124 -6.81 -7.46 -5.05
C CYS A 124 -6.19 -8.06 -3.79
N ARG A 125 -4.87 -7.90 -3.56
CA ARG A 125 -4.19 -8.44 -2.38
C ARG A 125 -4.68 -7.85 -1.05
N THR A 126 -5.10 -6.60 -1.04
CA THR A 126 -5.64 -5.94 0.16
C THR A 126 -7.09 -6.34 0.41
N MET A 127 -7.90 -6.42 -0.64
CA MET A 127 -9.26 -6.94 -0.58
C MET A 127 -9.25 -8.40 -0.11
N GLU A 128 -8.39 -9.25 -0.70
CA GLU A 128 -8.25 -10.66 -0.32
C GLU A 128 -7.80 -10.82 1.13
N THR A 129 -6.82 -10.01 1.60
CA THR A 129 -6.38 -10.00 3.01
C THR A 129 -7.57 -9.71 3.95
N ALA A 130 -8.35 -8.66 3.67
CA ALA A 130 -9.49 -8.28 4.50
C ALA A 130 -10.61 -9.32 4.49
N MET A 131 -10.94 -9.87 3.31
CA MET A 131 -11.96 -10.90 3.17
C MET A 131 -11.59 -12.19 3.90
N LEU A 132 -10.35 -12.65 3.79
CA LEU A 132 -9.87 -13.85 4.47
C LEU A 132 -9.78 -13.68 5.99
N ALA A 133 -9.40 -12.50 6.46
CA ALA A 133 -9.31 -12.21 7.89
C ALA A 133 -10.70 -11.99 8.51
N PHE A 134 -11.54 -11.16 7.91
CA PHE A 134 -12.72 -10.61 8.58
C PHE A 134 -14.06 -10.97 7.90
N GLY A 135 -14.03 -11.69 6.78
CA GLY A 135 -15.22 -12.12 6.03
C GLY A 135 -15.98 -10.99 5.32
N LYS A 136 -15.48 -9.76 5.40
CA LYS A 136 -16.05 -8.56 4.77
C LYS A 136 -14.95 -7.57 4.41
N ALA A 137 -15.19 -6.76 3.39
CA ALA A 137 -14.33 -5.63 3.04
C ALA A 137 -15.12 -4.63 2.19
N GLU A 138 -15.03 -3.36 2.54
CA GLU A 138 -15.52 -2.24 1.74
C GLU A 138 -14.33 -1.61 1.02
N LYS A 139 -14.43 -1.41 -0.31
CA LYS A 139 -13.40 -0.71 -1.07
C LYS A 139 -13.30 0.73 -0.61
N SER A 140 -12.08 1.19 -0.28
CA SER A 140 -11.78 2.57 0.08
C SER A 140 -10.61 3.08 -0.74
N SER A 141 -10.87 4.06 -1.60
CA SER A 141 -9.84 4.78 -2.37
C SER A 141 -8.92 5.58 -1.44
N GLU A 142 -9.44 6.05 -0.30
CA GLU A 142 -8.71 6.78 0.72
C GLU A 142 -7.64 5.92 1.38
N ALA A 143 -7.89 4.61 1.51
CA ALA A 143 -6.89 3.65 2.01
C ALA A 143 -5.72 3.44 1.05
N ARG A 144 -5.80 3.97 -0.17
CA ARG A 144 -4.73 4.01 -1.17
C ARG A 144 -4.30 5.44 -1.41
N ALA A 145 -3.08 5.65 -1.86
CA ALA A 145 -2.69 6.95 -2.37
C ALA A 145 -3.46 7.28 -3.66
N GLY A 146 -3.86 8.52 -3.82
CA GLY A 146 -4.27 9.06 -5.11
C GLY A 146 -3.14 9.00 -6.14
N PRO A 147 -3.41 9.27 -7.43
CA PRO A 147 -2.38 9.31 -8.47
C PRO A 147 -1.32 10.37 -8.13
N ALA A 148 -0.06 10.05 -8.42
CA ALA A 148 0.99 11.05 -8.43
C ALA A 148 0.82 11.89 -9.70
N SER A 149 0.38 13.13 -9.55
CA SER A 149 0.17 14.07 -10.65
C SER A 149 0.41 15.51 -10.20
N PRO A 150 0.78 16.43 -11.10
CA PRO A 150 0.81 17.85 -10.77
C PRO A 150 -0.53 18.29 -10.18
N GLY A 151 -0.50 19.09 -9.11
CA GLY A 151 -1.68 19.54 -8.38
C GLY A 151 -2.22 18.56 -7.35
N ASN A 152 -1.59 17.38 -7.19
CA ASN A 152 -1.91 16.42 -6.14
C ASN A 152 -0.66 16.15 -5.26
N GLU A 153 -0.07 17.24 -4.76
CA GLU A 153 1.16 17.20 -3.96
C GLU A 153 0.96 16.40 -2.67
N ASP A 154 -0.24 16.41 -2.13
CA ASP A 154 -0.59 15.64 -0.95
C ASP A 154 -1.62 14.53 -1.24
N ARG A 155 -1.23 13.60 -2.09
CA ARG A 155 -2.06 12.45 -2.45
C ARG A 155 -2.43 11.53 -1.28
N TYR A 156 -1.86 11.75 -0.11
CA TYR A 156 -2.14 10.99 1.11
C TYR A 156 -3.04 11.73 2.11
N ALA A 157 -3.46 12.96 1.82
CA ALA A 157 -4.36 13.72 2.67
C ALA A 157 -5.67 12.96 3.01
N PRO A 158 -6.32 12.26 2.06
CA PRO A 158 -7.52 11.47 2.38
C PRO A 158 -7.24 10.36 3.40
N LEU A 159 -6.10 9.67 3.30
CA LEU A 159 -5.72 8.64 4.28
C LEU A 159 -5.49 9.26 5.66
N ARG A 160 -4.78 10.40 5.76
CA ARG A 160 -4.60 11.10 7.04
C ARG A 160 -5.94 11.48 7.66
N ALA A 161 -6.88 11.97 6.86
CA ALA A 161 -8.22 12.31 7.36
C ALA A 161 -8.92 11.08 7.94
N VAL A 162 -8.88 9.93 7.24
CA VAL A 162 -9.43 8.67 7.75
C VAL A 162 -8.79 8.27 9.07
N LEU A 163 -7.44 8.28 9.15
CA LEU A 163 -6.72 7.86 10.35
C LEU A 163 -6.92 8.81 11.55
N SER A 164 -7.30 10.06 11.30
CA SER A 164 -7.55 11.07 12.34
C SER A 164 -9.01 11.10 12.80
N THR A 165 -9.93 10.50 12.01
CA THR A 165 -11.37 10.56 12.33
C THR A 165 -11.73 9.61 13.46
N PRO A 166 -12.31 10.10 14.58
CA PRO A 166 -12.74 9.27 15.68
C PRO A 166 -13.69 8.16 15.23
N VAL A 167 -13.42 6.93 15.68
CA VAL A 167 -14.28 5.80 15.42
C VAL A 167 -15.54 5.92 16.26
N LYS A 168 -16.70 5.76 15.64
CA LYS A 168 -17.98 5.72 16.38
C LYS A 168 -17.98 4.54 17.35
N THR A 169 -18.66 4.71 18.48
CA THR A 169 -18.70 3.74 19.58
C THR A 169 -19.12 2.32 19.17
N GLY A 170 -18.59 1.32 19.86
CA GLY A 170 -19.01 -0.07 19.74
C GLY A 170 -18.03 -1.01 19.03
N GLY A 171 -16.87 -0.52 18.59
CA GLY A 171 -15.84 -1.36 18.02
C GLY A 171 -14.71 -0.58 17.37
N ASN A 172 -13.89 -1.27 16.58
CA ASN A 172 -12.75 -0.72 15.87
C ASN A 172 -13.01 -0.71 14.37
N VAL A 173 -12.21 0.05 13.63
CA VAL A 173 -12.16 -0.01 12.16
C VAL A 173 -10.89 -0.74 11.75
N ALA A 174 -11.00 -1.78 10.94
CA ALA A 174 -9.85 -2.42 10.30
C ALA A 174 -9.64 -1.81 8.91
N ILE A 175 -8.40 -1.56 8.53
CA ILE A 175 -8.02 -1.05 7.20
C ILE A 175 -6.93 -1.94 6.63
N ALA A 176 -7.21 -2.71 5.58
CA ALA A 176 -6.20 -3.45 4.84
C ALA A 176 -5.66 -2.61 3.69
N SER A 177 -4.37 -2.31 3.70
CA SER A 177 -3.74 -1.43 2.72
C SER A 177 -2.27 -1.79 2.46
N HIS A 178 -1.41 -0.80 2.22
CA HIS A 178 -0.04 -0.97 1.78
C HIS A 178 0.95 -0.26 2.71
N GLY A 179 2.25 -0.65 2.60
CA GLY A 179 3.30 -0.01 3.39
C GLY A 179 3.61 1.42 2.94
N ASN A 180 3.59 1.71 1.63
CA ASN A 180 3.93 3.05 1.12
C ASN A 180 2.95 4.15 1.57
N PRO A 181 1.61 3.98 1.49
CA PRO A 181 0.69 4.95 2.08
C PRO A 181 0.93 5.15 3.57
N PHE A 182 1.17 4.07 4.31
CA PHE A 182 1.40 4.15 5.74
C PHE A 182 2.65 4.97 6.10
N ILE A 183 3.82 4.63 5.51
CA ILE A 183 5.06 5.35 5.82
C ILE A 183 4.98 6.83 5.42
N ALA A 184 4.23 7.15 4.35
CA ALA A 184 4.04 8.53 3.91
C ALA A 184 3.26 9.39 4.90
N VAL A 185 2.33 8.81 5.68
CA VAL A 185 1.51 9.54 6.65
C VAL A 185 1.96 9.38 8.09
N ALA A 186 2.60 8.26 8.42
CA ALA A 186 2.97 7.88 9.79
C ALA A 186 4.49 7.91 10.05
N GLY A 187 5.30 8.00 9.00
CA GLY A 187 6.76 7.95 9.13
C GLY A 187 7.30 6.53 9.36
N ALA A 188 8.62 6.45 9.57
CA ALA A 188 9.31 5.19 9.84
C ALA A 188 8.96 4.62 11.23
N PRO A 189 9.13 3.30 11.41
CA PRO A 189 9.59 2.32 10.43
C PRO A 189 8.48 1.80 9.51
N TYR A 190 8.88 1.26 8.35
CA TYR A 190 7.97 0.63 7.38
C TYR A 190 7.25 -0.57 7.99
N LEU A 191 5.96 -0.79 7.66
CA LEU A 191 5.22 -1.99 8.09
C LEU A 191 5.68 -3.23 7.31
N ALA A 192 5.97 -4.31 8.01
CA ALA A 192 6.16 -5.62 7.38
C ALA A 192 4.84 -6.14 6.77
N GLU A 193 4.90 -7.11 5.84
CA GLU A 193 3.68 -7.76 5.34
C GLU A 193 2.96 -8.47 6.49
N GLY A 194 1.65 -8.27 6.59
CA GLY A 194 0.81 -8.76 7.68
C GLY A 194 0.95 -8.02 9.01
N GLU A 195 1.86 -7.03 9.11
CA GLU A 195 1.96 -6.20 10.30
C GLU A 195 0.87 -5.14 10.34
N ALA A 196 0.37 -4.84 11.53
CA ALA A 196 -0.60 -3.80 11.78
C ALA A 196 -0.04 -2.71 12.70
N ALA A 197 -0.49 -1.48 12.44
CA ALA A 197 -0.41 -0.37 13.39
C ALA A 197 -1.78 -0.17 14.05
N VAL A 198 -1.81 -0.12 15.37
CA VAL A 198 -2.99 0.27 16.14
C VAL A 198 -2.94 1.77 16.36
N ILE A 199 -3.96 2.45 15.92
CA ILE A 199 -4.03 3.91 15.81
C ILE A 199 -5.17 4.42 16.69
N ARG A 200 -4.86 5.40 17.54
CA ARG A 200 -5.85 6.20 18.24
C ARG A 200 -6.11 7.48 17.44
N PRO A 201 -7.30 7.66 16.86
CA PRO A 201 -7.65 8.90 16.18
C PRO A 201 -7.91 10.03 17.19
N LEU A 202 -7.43 11.25 16.88
CA LEU A 202 -7.50 12.41 17.75
C LEU A 202 -8.33 13.57 17.17
N GLY A 203 -9.08 13.33 16.09
CA GLY A 203 -9.89 14.31 15.37
C GLY A 203 -9.13 15.07 14.30
N LYS A 204 -8.05 15.74 14.63
CA LYS A 204 -7.20 16.49 13.68
C LYS A 204 -5.89 15.79 13.36
N ASP A 205 -5.53 14.80 14.16
CA ASP A 205 -4.31 14.03 14.06
C ASP A 205 -4.56 12.60 14.57
N PHE A 206 -3.54 11.77 14.64
CA PHE A 206 -3.63 10.42 15.16
C PHE A 206 -2.34 10.01 15.86
N GLU A 207 -2.42 8.99 16.69
CA GLU A 207 -1.32 8.43 17.47
C GLU A 207 -1.20 6.93 17.22
N ILE A 208 0.01 6.43 16.97
CA ILE A 208 0.27 4.98 16.87
C ILE A 208 0.56 4.46 18.28
N VAL A 209 -0.37 3.70 18.84
CA VAL A 209 -0.26 3.18 20.22
C VAL A 209 0.40 1.81 20.29
N ALA A 210 0.40 1.04 19.18
CA ALA A 210 1.09 -0.25 19.11
C ALA A 210 1.35 -0.66 17.65
N ARG A 211 2.28 -1.59 17.48
CA ARG A 211 2.49 -2.33 16.22
C ARG A 211 2.45 -3.82 16.54
N VAL A 212 1.71 -4.60 15.76
CA VAL A 212 1.47 -6.02 15.99
C VAL A 212 1.73 -6.79 14.69
N LYS A 213 2.64 -7.75 14.71
CA LYS A 213 2.86 -8.67 13.59
C LYS A 213 1.69 -9.63 13.45
N HIS A 214 1.54 -10.26 12.26
CA HIS A 214 0.43 -11.21 12.01
C HIS A 214 0.31 -12.31 13.08
N ASP A 215 1.43 -12.83 13.58
CA ASP A 215 1.52 -13.88 14.60
C ASP A 215 1.49 -13.35 16.05
N GLY A 216 1.62 -12.03 16.25
CA GLY A 216 1.69 -11.37 17.56
C GLY A 216 0.34 -11.21 18.26
N TRP A 217 -0.79 -11.29 17.53
CA TRP A 217 -2.11 -11.02 18.09
C TRP A 217 -2.47 -11.97 19.25
N ARG A 218 -2.22 -13.28 19.10
CA ARG A 218 -2.51 -14.26 20.14
C ARG A 218 -1.69 -14.07 21.41
N ALA A 219 -0.51 -13.45 21.30
CA ALA A 219 0.33 -13.15 22.44
C ALA A 219 -0.28 -12.10 23.38
N LEU A 220 -1.17 -11.24 22.88
CA LEU A 220 -1.87 -10.24 23.70
C LEU A 220 -2.72 -10.86 24.82
N ALA A 221 -3.16 -12.12 24.66
CA ALA A 221 -3.90 -12.83 25.69
C ALA A 221 -3.03 -13.43 26.80
N ARG A 222 -1.72 -13.56 26.57
CA ARG A 222 -0.79 -14.26 27.48
C ARG A 222 -0.14 -13.35 28.52
N THR A 223 -0.43 -12.06 28.46
CA THR A 223 0.18 -11.02 29.32
C THR A 223 -0.71 -10.62 30.50
N ASN A 224 -1.74 -11.43 30.79
CA ASN A 224 -2.61 -11.27 31.98
C ASN A 224 -2.20 -12.23 33.11
#